data_6b55726f027f7156b08e7e0e341723f6
#
_entry.id   6b55726f027f7156b08e7e0e341723f6
#
_cell.length_a   1.000
_cell.length_b   1.000
_cell.length_c   1.000
_cell.angle_alpha   90.00
_cell.angle_beta   90.00
_cell.angle_gamma   90.00
#
_symmetry.space_group_name_H-M   'P 1'
#
loop_
_entity.id
_entity.type
_entity.pdbx_description
1 polymer ?
#
loop_
_entity_poly.entity_id
_entity_poly.type
_entity_poly.pdbx_seq_one_letter_code
_entity_poly.pdbx_strand_id
1 'polypeptide(L)'
;MITLEGQNPNMIANNLKPFEPTHPGEVLKDELEFRGISQRGLARELGISYTVLNEVLNAKRALNTKLAMMLEAALGVDAAPLLAMQCEYDMLMAERNESFMAKLKSIRRVAAVF
;
A
#
# COMPACT_ATOMS: atom_id res chain seq x y z
N MET A 1 -24.08 -6.01 24.63
CA MET A 1 -23.96 -5.93 24.19
C MET A 1 -23.76 -5.71 23.71
N ILE A 2 -23.46 -5.91 24.10
CA ILE A 2 -23.16 -5.87 23.55
C ILE A 2 -22.69 -5.45 23.04
N THR A 3 -22.46 -5.61 23.39
CA THR A 3 -22.00 -5.37 22.82
C THR A 3 -21.57 -5.01 22.42
N LEU A 4 -21.35 -5.21 22.64
CA LEU A 4 -20.99 -4.98 22.17
C LEU A 4 -20.68 -4.55 22.11
N GLU A 5 -20.58 -4.72 22.58
CA GLU A 5 -20.39 -4.42 22.31
C GLU A 5 -19.95 -4.09 21.95
N GLY A 6 -19.68 -4.15 22.35
CA GLY A 6 -19.46 -4.13 21.73
C GLY A 6 -19.11 -3.54 21.29
N GLN A 7 -18.96 -3.65 21.32
CA GLN A 7 -18.89 -3.25 20.75
C GLN A 7 -18.65 -2.45 20.55
N ASN A 8 -18.35 -2.32 20.91
CA ASN A 8 -18.22 -1.67 20.61
C ASN A 8 -17.98 -0.81 20.38
N PRO A 9 -17.70 -0.71 20.68
CA PRO A 9 -17.66 0.04 20.18
C PRO A 9 -16.96 0.91 19.95
N ASN A 10 -16.51 0.88 20.30
CA ASN A 10 -15.88 1.48 19.99
C ASN A 10 -15.31 1.47 19.42
N MET A 11 -15.33 0.77 19.28
CA MET A 11 -14.95 0.59 18.57
C MET A 11 -15.02 1.04 17.73
N ILE A 12 -15.16 1.26 17.76
CA ILE A 12 -15.30 1.74 17.01
C ILE A 12 -14.96 2.62 16.50
N ALA A 13 -14.70 2.92 16.58
CA ALA A 13 -14.48 3.63 16.14
C ALA A 13 -13.93 4.03 15.42
N ASN A 14 -13.76 3.79 15.34
CA ASN A 14 -13.25 4.10 14.81
C ASN A 14 -12.91 4.26 13.79
N ASN A 15 -13.48 3.84 13.49
CA ASN A 15 -13.24 3.97 12.57
C ASN A 15 -12.49 4.38 12.04
N LEU A 16 -12.72 3.90 11.93
CA LEU A 16 -11.47 4.48 12.31
C LEU A 16 -10.38 4.18 11.32
N LYS A 17 -9.53 5.15 11.11
CA LYS A 17 -8.39 4.94 10.24
C LYS A 17 -7.39 4.01 10.92
N PRO A 18 -6.81 3.09 10.19
CA PRO A 18 -5.77 2.23 10.76
C PRO A 18 -4.56 3.06 11.16
N PHE A 19 -3.90 2.68 12.24
CA PHE A 19 -2.70 3.37 12.68
C PHE A 19 -1.57 3.18 11.68
N GLU A 20 -1.44 1.97 11.17
CA GLU A 20 -0.39 1.63 10.25
C GLU A 20 -1.00 1.28 8.93
N PRO A 21 -0.80 2.11 7.91
CA PRO A 21 -1.28 1.77 6.58
C PRO A 21 -0.55 0.54 6.07
N THR A 22 -1.24 -0.30 5.35
CA THR A 22 -0.68 -1.53 4.82
C THR A 22 -0.11 -1.29 3.43
N HIS A 23 1.18 -1.52 3.30
CA HIS A 23 1.84 -1.44 2.00
C HIS A 23 1.64 -2.75 1.25
N PRO A 24 1.39 -2.71 -0.07
CA PRO A 24 1.18 -3.96 -0.82
C PRO A 24 2.39 -4.89 -0.77
N GLY A 25 3.59 -4.32 -0.56
CA GLY A 25 4.78 -5.15 -0.41
C GLY A 25 4.71 -6.12 0.75
N GLU A 26 4.02 -5.72 1.84
CA GLU A 26 3.87 -6.59 3.00
C GLU A 26 3.03 -7.82 2.66
N VAL A 27 1.94 -7.60 1.92
CA VAL A 27 1.08 -8.69 1.49
C VAL A 27 1.84 -9.62 0.56
N LEU A 28 2.59 -9.04 -0.38
CA LEU A 28 3.38 -9.83 -1.33
C LEU A 28 4.47 -10.62 -0.63
N LYS A 29 5.10 -10.02 0.38
CA LYS A 29 6.15 -10.70 1.12
C LYS A 29 5.60 -11.93 1.82
N ASP A 30 4.44 -11.79 2.46
CA ASP A 30 3.77 -12.91 3.11
C ASP A 30 3.39 -13.98 2.12
N GLU A 31 2.94 -13.58 0.94
CA GLU A 31 2.55 -14.52 -0.09
C GLU A 31 3.75 -15.34 -0.58
N LEU A 32 4.89 -14.68 -0.77
CA LEU A 32 6.10 -15.38 -1.17
C LEU A 32 6.54 -16.38 -0.11
N GLU A 33 6.48 -15.98 1.15
CA GLU A 33 6.86 -16.89 2.24
C GLU A 33 5.93 -18.08 2.31
N PHE A 34 4.64 -17.83 2.16
CA PHE A 34 3.66 -18.91 2.18
C PHE A 34 3.89 -19.90 1.05
N ARG A 35 4.25 -19.41 -0.13
CA ARG A 35 4.49 -20.27 -1.29
C ARG A 35 5.88 -20.85 -1.33
N GLY A 36 6.78 -20.43 -0.45
CA GLY A 36 8.16 -20.88 -0.45
C GLY A 36 8.96 -20.36 -1.62
N ILE A 37 8.61 -19.17 -2.13
CA ILE A 37 9.30 -18.56 -3.26
C ILE A 37 10.35 -17.60 -2.74
N SER A 38 11.61 -17.76 -3.21
CA SER A 38 12.68 -16.86 -2.76
C SER A 38 12.61 -15.55 -3.52
N GLN A 39 12.98 -14.46 -2.82
CA GLN A 39 13.00 -13.15 -3.44
C GLN A 39 14.00 -13.09 -4.59
N ARG A 40 15.16 -13.73 -4.41
CA ARG A 40 16.18 -13.73 -5.47
C ARG A 40 15.71 -14.48 -6.69
N GLY A 41 15.04 -15.61 -6.51
CA GLY A 41 14.49 -16.38 -7.61
C GLY A 41 13.43 -15.60 -8.35
N LEU A 42 12.55 -14.94 -7.61
CA LEU A 42 11.50 -14.14 -8.25
C LEU A 42 12.08 -12.96 -9.01
N ALA A 43 13.06 -12.26 -8.43
CA ALA A 43 13.69 -11.12 -9.10
C ALA A 43 14.31 -11.57 -10.43
N ARG A 44 14.97 -12.73 -10.42
CA ARG A 44 15.56 -13.27 -11.62
C ARG A 44 14.50 -13.57 -12.66
N GLU A 45 13.41 -14.18 -12.24
CA GLU A 45 12.32 -14.50 -13.15
C GLU A 45 11.70 -13.25 -13.76
N LEU A 46 11.58 -12.20 -12.98
CA LEU A 46 10.99 -10.94 -13.44
C LEU A 46 11.98 -10.08 -14.21
N GLY A 47 13.26 -10.42 -14.16
CA GLY A 47 14.27 -9.62 -14.84
C GLY A 47 14.54 -8.29 -14.18
N ILE A 48 14.36 -8.20 -12.87
CA ILE A 48 14.61 -6.96 -12.12
C ILE A 48 15.67 -7.22 -11.06
N SER A 49 16.23 -6.14 -10.52
CA SER A 49 17.26 -6.30 -9.50
C SER A 49 16.62 -6.80 -8.20
N TYR A 50 17.37 -7.63 -7.49
CA TYR A 50 16.94 -8.10 -6.19
C TYR A 50 16.69 -6.92 -5.24
N THR A 51 17.55 -5.92 -5.30
CA THR A 51 17.43 -4.76 -4.42
C THR A 51 16.10 -4.05 -4.61
N VAL A 52 15.69 -3.84 -5.87
CA VAL A 52 14.42 -3.18 -6.15
C VAL A 52 13.27 -4.00 -5.60
N LEU A 53 13.26 -5.31 -5.85
CA LEU A 53 12.19 -6.15 -5.35
C LEU A 53 12.18 -6.15 -3.83
N ASN A 54 13.35 -6.28 -3.22
CA ASN A 54 13.44 -6.31 -1.76
C ASN A 54 12.93 -5.01 -1.13
N GLU A 55 13.23 -3.88 -1.76
CA GLU A 55 12.76 -2.59 -1.26
C GLU A 55 11.23 -2.47 -1.32
N VAL A 56 10.64 -2.97 -2.41
CA VAL A 56 9.18 -2.97 -2.52
C VAL A 56 8.56 -3.86 -1.44
N LEU A 57 9.12 -5.04 -1.26
CA LEU A 57 8.60 -6.00 -0.28
C LEU A 57 8.75 -5.52 1.16
N ASN A 58 9.68 -4.61 1.40
CA ASN A 58 9.88 -4.07 2.74
C ASN A 58 9.32 -2.65 2.89
N ALA A 59 8.42 -2.26 1.98
CA ALA A 59 7.71 -0.98 2.04
C ALA A 59 8.63 0.23 1.95
N LYS A 60 9.81 0.05 1.37
CA LYS A 60 10.77 1.14 1.20
C LYS A 60 10.69 1.76 -0.19
N ARG A 61 9.91 1.17 -1.07
CA ARG A 61 9.73 1.63 -2.44
C ARG A 61 8.31 1.32 -2.86
N ALA A 62 7.70 2.24 -3.59
CA ALA A 62 6.33 2.04 -4.06
C ALA A 62 6.26 0.92 -5.10
N LEU A 63 5.14 0.20 -5.07
CA LEU A 63 4.82 -0.75 -6.12
C LEU A 63 4.26 0.04 -7.30
N ASN A 64 4.93 -0.07 -8.45
CA ASN A 64 4.44 0.63 -9.64
C ASN A 64 3.64 -0.32 -10.53
N THR A 65 3.01 0.25 -11.54
CA THR A 65 2.10 -0.50 -12.41
C THR A 65 2.81 -1.65 -13.11
N LYS A 66 4.00 -1.39 -13.65
CA LYS A 66 4.70 -2.43 -14.41
C LYS A 66 5.08 -3.60 -13.53
N LEU A 67 5.58 -3.32 -12.33
CA LEU A 67 5.95 -4.39 -11.42
C LEU A 67 4.71 -5.17 -10.96
N ALA A 68 3.61 -4.46 -10.69
CA ALA A 68 2.37 -5.12 -10.30
C ALA A 68 1.89 -6.09 -11.38
N MET A 69 1.97 -5.67 -12.64
CA MET A 69 1.56 -6.53 -13.74
C MET A 69 2.51 -7.72 -13.94
N MET A 70 3.81 -7.51 -13.71
CA MET A 70 4.75 -8.62 -13.75
C MET A 70 4.48 -9.63 -12.66
N LEU A 71 4.13 -9.14 -11.46
CA LEU A 71 3.80 -10.03 -10.36
C LEU A 71 2.50 -10.77 -10.62
N GLU A 72 1.54 -10.12 -11.27
CA GLU A 72 0.32 -10.80 -11.67
C GLU A 72 0.64 -11.94 -12.63
N ALA A 73 1.50 -11.68 -13.60
CA ALA A 73 1.88 -12.71 -14.57
C ALA A 73 2.61 -13.87 -13.89
N ALA A 74 3.48 -13.56 -12.95
CA ALA A 74 4.32 -14.59 -12.33
C ALA A 74 3.60 -15.36 -11.22
N LEU A 75 2.76 -14.69 -10.45
CA LEU A 75 2.18 -15.28 -9.25
C LEU A 75 0.66 -15.47 -9.33
N GLY A 76 0.02 -14.89 -10.33
CA GLY A 76 -1.42 -14.99 -10.45
C GLY A 76 -2.18 -14.10 -9.47
N VAL A 77 -1.48 -13.12 -8.84
CA VAL A 77 -2.16 -12.19 -7.96
C VAL A 77 -2.66 -11.01 -8.79
N ASP A 78 -3.82 -10.47 -8.43
CA ASP A 78 -4.40 -9.38 -9.21
C ASP A 78 -3.63 -8.08 -8.99
N ALA A 79 -3.24 -7.43 -10.07
CA ALA A 79 -2.48 -6.20 -10.00
C ALA A 79 -3.30 -5.02 -9.50
N ALA A 80 -4.57 -4.93 -9.94
CA ALA A 80 -5.39 -3.76 -9.62
C ALA A 80 -5.59 -3.54 -8.11
N PRO A 81 -5.95 -4.56 -7.33
CA PRO A 81 -6.08 -4.37 -5.88
C PRO A 81 -4.75 -3.98 -5.23
N LEU A 82 -3.64 -4.51 -5.72
CA LEU A 82 -2.34 -4.16 -5.16
C LEU A 82 -2.01 -2.69 -5.40
N LEU A 83 -2.33 -2.20 -6.60
CA LEU A 83 -2.10 -0.80 -6.92
C LEU A 83 -3.05 0.12 -6.15
N ALA A 84 -4.28 -0.31 -5.92
CA ALA A 84 -5.21 0.45 -5.10
C ALA A 84 -4.68 0.57 -3.67
N MET A 85 -4.11 -0.51 -3.16
CA MET A 85 -3.52 -0.52 -1.83
C MET A 85 -2.32 0.43 -1.75
N GLN A 86 -1.51 0.47 -2.80
CA GLN A 86 -0.38 1.40 -2.84
C GLN A 86 -0.87 2.84 -2.81
N CYS A 87 -1.90 3.14 -3.58
CA CYS A 87 -2.46 4.49 -3.62
C CYS A 87 -2.98 4.91 -2.24
N GLU A 88 -3.69 4.03 -1.59
CA GLU A 88 -4.22 4.30 -0.26
C GLU A 88 -3.09 4.52 0.75
N TYR A 89 -2.07 3.68 0.66
CA TYR A 89 -0.89 3.83 1.51
C TYR A 89 -0.25 5.20 1.30
N ASP A 90 -0.06 5.58 0.05
CA ASP A 90 0.58 6.86 -0.28
C ASP A 90 -0.23 8.03 0.23
N MET A 91 -1.55 7.97 0.13
CA MET A 91 -2.40 9.04 0.63
C MET A 91 -2.32 9.16 2.15
N LEU A 92 -2.32 8.02 2.85
CA LEU A 92 -2.20 8.05 4.31
C LEU A 92 -0.87 8.62 4.74
N MET A 93 0.20 8.25 4.04
CA MET A 93 1.52 8.78 4.39
C MET A 93 1.61 10.27 4.10
N ALA A 94 0.99 10.73 3.01
CA ALA A 94 0.97 12.16 2.69
C ALA A 94 0.20 12.93 3.75
N GLU A 95 -0.89 12.38 4.26
CA GLU A 95 -1.67 13.02 5.31
C GLU A 95 -0.89 13.18 6.60
N ARG A 96 0.12 12.35 6.82
CA ARG A 96 0.97 12.44 8.01
C ARG A 96 2.10 13.43 7.84
N ASN A 97 2.29 13.96 6.64
CA ASN A 97 3.33 14.94 6.37
C ASN A 97 2.80 16.33 6.66
N GLU A 98 3.22 16.90 7.79
CA GLU A 98 2.69 18.19 8.26
C GLU A 98 2.99 19.32 7.30
N SER A 99 4.19 19.34 6.73
CA SER A 99 4.56 20.36 5.74
C SER A 99 3.64 20.32 4.54
N PHE A 100 3.41 19.12 4.03
CA PHE A 100 2.56 18.95 2.87
C PHE A 100 1.12 19.36 3.18
N MET A 101 0.62 18.96 4.35
CA MET A 101 -0.74 19.31 4.74
C MET A 101 -0.91 20.81 4.92
N ALA A 102 0.13 21.47 5.46
CA ALA A 102 0.11 22.93 5.58
C ALA A 102 0.06 23.57 4.21
N LYS A 103 0.81 23.02 3.26
CA LYS A 103 0.79 23.54 1.90
C LYS A 103 -0.59 23.39 1.27
N LEU A 104 -1.25 22.26 1.51
CA LEU A 104 -2.60 22.05 0.98
C LEU A 104 -3.56 23.10 1.50
N LYS A 105 -3.44 23.45 2.78
CA LYS A 105 -4.31 24.46 3.36
C LYS A 105 -4.07 25.85 2.76
N SER A 106 -2.88 26.09 2.25
CA SER A 106 -2.54 27.37 1.64
C SER A 106 -3.01 27.47 0.21
N ILE A 107 -3.38 26.37 -0.42
CA ILE A 107 -3.82 26.35 -1.82
C ILE A 107 -5.26 26.87 -1.88
N ARG A 108 -5.44 27.89 -2.67
CA ARG A 108 -6.76 28.49 -2.83
C ARG A 108 -7.49 27.78 -3.94
N ARG A 109 -8.75 27.53 -3.69
CA ARG A 109 -9.57 26.93 -4.73
C ARG A 109 -9.69 27.88 -5.92
N VAL A 110 -9.41 27.36 -7.09
CA VAL A 110 -9.51 28.15 -8.31
C VAL A 110 -10.98 28.23 -8.70
N ALA A 111 -11.44 29.45 -8.98
CA ALA A 111 -12.82 29.64 -9.39
C ALA A 111 -13.06 29.01 -10.76
N ALA A 112 -14.32 28.69 -11.02
CA ALA A 112 -14.69 27.96 -12.22
C ALA A 112 -14.71 28.83 -13.46
N VAL A 113 -13.67 29.62 -13.63
CA VAL A 113 -13.54 30.45 -14.83
C VAL A 113 -12.79 29.73 -15.93
N PHE A 114 -12.37 28.54 -15.65
CA PHE A 114 -11.68 27.73 -16.66
C PHE A 114 -12.65 27.07 -17.60
#